data_35e464101c73bdd60b0aceb7ee4fa7ed
#
_entry.id   35e464101c73bdd60b0aceb7ee4fa7ed
#
_cell.length_a   1.000
_cell.length_b   1.000
_cell.length_c   1.000
_cell.angle_alpha   90.00
_cell.angle_beta   90.00
_cell.angle_gamma   90.00
#
_symmetry.space_group_name_H-M   'P 1'
#
loop_
_entity.id
_entity.type
_entity.pdbx_description
1 polymer ?
#
loop_
_entity_poly.entity_id
_entity_poly.type
_entity_poly.pdbx_seq_one_letter_code
_entity_poly.pdbx_strand_id
1 'polypeptide(L)'
;MKQGIFKIESNTRLTENVYKMALTGDTSAITAPGQFVNIRLDGFFLRRPISVCDWDDRSLTLVYKVVGQGTARMAAMDGGELDILTGLGNGYDLSLTGSAPLLIGGGAGVPPMYALAKKLLEQGKSVRVILGFNTREEVFFLREFQELGCRVTVTTVDGSMGVKGFVTDAMEPGYTHFCACGPEPMLRAVHCASQTSGQMSFEQRMGCGFGACMGCSCKTLTGYKRICKEGPVMKKEEILW
;
A
#
# COMPACT_ATOMS: atom_id res chain seq x y z
N MET A 1 -11.76 -8.56 11.54
CA MET A 1 -11.17 -7.46 12.33
C MET A 1 -10.86 -7.99 13.72
N LYS A 2 -9.65 -7.75 14.22
CA LYS A 2 -9.16 -8.18 15.55
C LYS A 2 -8.34 -7.04 16.17
N GLN A 3 -8.44 -6.86 17.48
CA GLN A 3 -7.59 -5.95 18.24
C GLN A 3 -6.53 -6.76 18.97
N GLY A 4 -5.30 -6.30 18.95
CA GLY A 4 -4.17 -6.95 19.63
C GLY A 4 -3.09 -5.97 20.01
N ILE A 5 -2.22 -6.43 20.92
CA ILE A 5 -0.99 -5.75 21.29
C ILE A 5 0.14 -6.32 20.44
N PHE A 6 0.89 -5.43 19.80
CA PHE A 6 2.04 -5.76 18.96
C PHE A 6 3.30 -5.15 19.58
N LYS A 7 4.33 -5.96 19.72
CA LYS A 7 5.65 -5.51 20.17
C LYS A 7 6.46 -4.95 18.99
N ILE A 8 7.09 -3.81 19.18
CA ILE A 8 8.02 -3.23 18.21
C ILE A 8 9.35 -3.97 18.34
N GLU A 9 9.75 -4.66 17.27
CA GLU A 9 11.05 -5.34 17.19
C GLU A 9 12.12 -4.44 16.56
N SER A 10 11.72 -3.58 15.62
CA SER A 10 12.59 -2.56 15.04
C SER A 10 11.77 -1.45 14.38
N ASN A 11 12.40 -0.26 14.27
CA ASN A 11 11.84 0.88 13.56
C ASN A 11 12.98 1.62 12.85
N THR A 12 13.19 1.28 11.58
CA THR A 12 14.37 1.70 10.82
C THR A 12 14.00 2.76 9.79
N ARG A 13 14.79 3.81 9.70
CA ARG A 13 14.65 4.87 8.70
C ARG A 13 15.13 4.36 7.34
N LEU A 14 14.29 4.44 6.31
CA LEU A 14 14.62 4.07 4.93
C LEU A 14 15.07 5.28 4.10
N THR A 15 14.34 6.39 4.21
CA THR A 15 14.66 7.67 3.55
C THR A 15 14.53 8.81 4.56
N GLU A 16 14.62 10.06 4.13
CA GLU A 16 14.50 11.21 5.03
C GLU A 16 13.24 11.18 5.90
N ASN A 17 12.13 10.71 5.33
CA ASN A 17 10.81 10.75 5.99
C ASN A 17 10.02 9.43 5.89
N VAL A 18 10.64 8.32 5.46
CA VAL A 18 10.01 6.99 5.40
C VAL A 18 10.69 6.04 6.36
N TYR A 19 9.89 5.30 7.12
CA TYR A 19 10.33 4.34 8.12
C TYR A 19 9.73 2.96 7.87
N LYS A 20 10.50 1.92 8.19
CA LYS A 20 10.08 0.51 8.22
C LYS A 20 10.01 0.05 9.66
N MET A 21 8.84 -0.34 10.11
CA MET A 21 8.60 -0.88 11.46
C MET A 21 8.28 -2.37 11.36
N ALA A 22 9.05 -3.19 12.06
CA ALA A 22 8.78 -4.60 12.24
C ALA A 22 8.14 -4.83 13.61
N LEU A 23 7.06 -5.61 13.63
CA LEU A 23 6.21 -5.85 14.78
C LEU A 23 5.98 -7.34 14.94
N THR A 24 5.87 -7.80 16.19
CA THR A 24 5.45 -9.18 16.54
C THR A 24 4.11 -9.13 17.28
N GLY A 25 3.15 -9.93 16.81
CA GLY A 25 1.80 -10.01 17.39
C GLY A 25 0.90 -10.96 16.63
N ASP A 26 -0.40 -10.89 16.87
CA ASP A 26 -1.39 -11.73 16.22
C ASP A 26 -1.86 -11.14 14.88
N THR A 27 -1.37 -11.71 13.81
CA THR A 27 -1.66 -11.30 12.43
C THR A 27 -2.82 -12.08 11.79
N SER A 28 -3.43 -13.04 12.50
CA SER A 28 -4.41 -14.00 11.96
C SER A 28 -5.62 -13.38 11.26
N ALA A 29 -5.92 -12.10 11.51
CA ALA A 29 -6.99 -11.37 10.85
C ALA A 29 -6.55 -10.69 9.55
N ILE A 30 -5.24 -10.65 9.23
CA ILE A 30 -4.73 -10.14 7.94
C ILE A 30 -4.78 -11.28 6.94
N THR A 31 -5.61 -11.16 5.91
CA THR A 31 -5.94 -12.27 5.00
C THR A 31 -5.60 -11.98 3.54
N ALA A 32 -5.41 -10.71 3.18
CA ALA A 32 -5.15 -10.32 1.81
C ALA A 32 -4.20 -9.13 1.70
N PRO A 33 -3.32 -9.09 0.68
CA PRO A 33 -2.51 -7.91 0.39
C PRO A 33 -3.39 -6.71 0.04
N GLY A 34 -2.98 -5.52 0.45
CA GLY A 34 -3.78 -4.29 0.29
C GLY A 34 -4.68 -3.98 1.49
N GLN A 35 -4.81 -4.88 2.47
CA GLN A 35 -5.39 -4.55 3.76
C GLN A 35 -4.50 -3.59 4.55
N PHE A 36 -5.07 -2.92 5.54
CA PHE A 36 -4.38 -1.99 6.41
C PHE A 36 -4.61 -2.32 7.88
N VAL A 37 -3.83 -1.72 8.75
CA VAL A 37 -4.00 -1.75 10.19
C VAL A 37 -4.31 -0.35 10.71
N ASN A 38 -4.89 -0.26 11.92
CA ASN A 38 -5.24 1.02 12.52
C ASN A 38 -4.62 1.11 13.92
N ILE A 39 -3.58 1.92 14.05
CA ILE A 39 -2.68 1.99 15.21
C ILE A 39 -3.19 3.04 16.20
N ARG A 40 -3.35 2.67 17.48
CA ARG A 40 -3.59 3.60 18.57
C ARG A 40 -2.27 4.20 19.04
N LEU A 41 -2.26 5.50 19.23
CA LEU A 41 -1.13 6.23 19.81
C LEU A 41 -1.65 7.04 20.99
N ASP A 42 -0.95 6.96 22.11
CA ASP A 42 -1.29 7.74 23.29
C ASP A 42 -1.18 9.24 23.03
N GLY A 43 -2.17 9.98 23.52
CA GLY A 43 -2.31 11.40 23.30
C GLY A 43 -2.99 11.78 21.95
N PHE A 44 -3.39 10.81 21.15
CA PHE A 44 -4.11 11.05 19.89
C PHE A 44 -5.52 10.46 19.92
N PHE A 45 -6.51 11.27 19.55
CA PHE A 45 -7.91 10.84 19.53
C PHE A 45 -8.18 9.76 18.46
N LEU A 46 -7.68 9.97 17.23
CA LEU A 46 -7.86 9.02 16.15
C LEU A 46 -6.68 8.04 16.06
N ARG A 47 -6.95 6.80 15.67
CA ARG A 47 -5.93 5.82 15.27
C ARG A 47 -5.28 6.23 13.95
N ARG A 48 -4.14 5.65 13.62
CA ARG A 48 -3.37 5.87 12.38
C ARG A 48 -3.53 4.68 11.45
N PRO A 49 -4.25 4.82 10.33
CA PRO A 49 -4.34 3.77 9.32
C PRO A 49 -3.02 3.69 8.55
N ILE A 50 -2.42 2.50 8.52
CA ILE A 50 -1.19 2.20 7.79
C ILE A 50 -1.40 0.91 7.00
N SER A 51 -1.08 0.93 5.71
CA SER A 51 -1.16 -0.25 4.86
C SER A 51 -0.18 -1.33 5.30
N VAL A 52 -0.61 -2.59 5.24
CA VAL A 52 0.28 -3.73 5.48
C VAL A 52 1.28 -3.85 4.34
N CYS A 53 2.57 -3.87 4.66
CA CYS A 53 3.66 -4.09 3.70
C CYS A 53 3.92 -5.58 3.50
N ASP A 54 4.08 -6.33 4.60
CA ASP A 54 4.23 -7.79 4.62
C ASP A 54 3.78 -8.35 5.96
N TRP A 55 3.42 -9.64 5.99
CA TRP A 55 3.06 -10.34 7.22
C TRP A 55 3.28 -11.85 7.09
N ASP A 56 3.48 -12.51 8.21
CA ASP A 56 3.38 -13.96 8.37
C ASP A 56 2.54 -14.29 9.62
N ASP A 57 2.62 -15.49 10.16
CA ASP A 57 1.79 -15.95 11.28
C ASP A 57 1.92 -15.07 12.55
N ARG A 58 3.05 -14.41 12.77
CA ARG A 58 3.35 -13.63 13.96
C ARG A 58 4.05 -12.29 13.69
N SER A 59 4.57 -12.07 12.49
CA SER A 59 5.26 -10.85 12.15
C SER A 59 4.41 -9.94 11.27
N LEU A 60 4.52 -8.64 11.49
CA LEU A 60 3.88 -7.61 10.71
C LEU A 60 4.91 -6.54 10.36
N THR A 61 5.07 -6.28 9.08
CA THR A 61 5.91 -5.18 8.59
C THR A 61 5.03 -4.05 8.09
N LEU A 62 5.26 -2.86 8.62
CA LEU A 62 4.66 -1.61 8.19
C LEU A 62 5.74 -0.70 7.62
N VAL A 63 5.41 0.00 6.53
CA VAL A 63 6.25 1.08 6.01
C VAL A 63 5.38 2.31 5.87
N TYR A 64 5.83 3.42 6.47
CA TYR A 64 5.03 4.63 6.55
C TYR A 64 5.86 5.89 6.35
N LYS A 65 5.22 6.91 5.80
CA LYS A 65 5.80 8.25 5.63
C LYS A 65 5.42 9.13 6.82
N VAL A 66 6.36 9.90 7.30
CA VAL A 66 6.10 10.95 8.32
C VAL A 66 5.44 12.14 7.64
N VAL A 67 4.14 12.31 7.92
CA VAL A 67 3.32 13.39 7.32
C VAL A 67 2.63 14.27 8.36
N GLY A 68 2.76 13.92 9.66
CA GLY A 68 2.13 14.68 10.73
C GLY A 68 2.54 14.15 12.10
N GLN A 69 2.00 14.75 13.17
CA GLN A 69 2.41 14.47 14.55
C GLN A 69 2.30 12.97 14.93
N GLY A 70 1.26 12.25 14.48
CA GLY A 70 1.10 10.84 14.80
C GLY A 70 2.19 9.97 14.19
N THR A 71 2.48 10.12 12.89
CA THR A 71 3.57 9.38 12.23
C THR A 71 4.96 9.86 12.70
N ALA A 72 5.12 11.12 13.10
CA ALA A 72 6.34 11.59 13.76
C ALA A 72 6.53 10.93 15.13
N ARG A 73 5.44 10.77 15.92
CA ARG A 73 5.51 10.00 17.17
C ARG A 73 5.90 8.55 16.94
N MET A 74 5.35 7.90 15.90
CA MET A 74 5.76 6.54 15.52
C MET A 74 7.25 6.48 15.14
N ALA A 75 7.74 7.42 14.35
CA ALA A 75 9.14 7.47 13.92
C ALA A 75 10.15 7.63 15.08
N ALA A 76 9.71 8.20 16.20
CA ALA A 76 10.52 8.36 17.40
C ALA A 76 10.47 7.14 18.36
N MET A 77 9.73 6.08 18.01
CA MET A 77 9.66 4.87 18.82
C MET A 77 10.80 3.92 18.45
N ASP A 78 11.58 3.50 19.42
CA ASP A 78 12.68 2.53 19.30
C ASP A 78 12.34 1.16 19.89
N GLY A 79 11.13 1.01 20.47
CA GLY A 79 10.62 -0.20 21.09
C GLY A 79 9.26 0.05 21.74
N GLY A 80 8.84 -0.91 22.57
CA GLY A 80 7.55 -0.86 23.28
C GLY A 80 6.45 -1.61 22.54
N GLU A 81 5.21 -1.29 22.88
CA GLU A 81 4.02 -1.99 22.39
C GLU A 81 3.02 -1.02 21.77
N LEU A 82 2.28 -1.50 20.78
CA LEU A 82 1.23 -0.77 20.07
C LEU A 82 -0.10 -1.54 20.13
N ASP A 83 -1.18 -0.85 20.46
CA ASP A 83 -2.55 -1.36 20.31
C ASP A 83 -2.97 -1.18 18.84
N ILE A 84 -3.16 -2.29 18.13
CA ILE A 84 -3.42 -2.33 16.70
C ILE A 84 -4.72 -3.08 16.39
N LEU A 85 -5.56 -2.48 15.55
CA LEU A 85 -6.67 -3.17 14.88
C LEU A 85 -6.15 -3.73 13.54
N THR A 86 -6.33 -5.04 13.32
CA THR A 86 -5.94 -5.77 12.12
C THR A 86 -7.16 -6.28 11.34
N GLY A 87 -6.94 -6.73 10.10
CA GLY A 87 -8.00 -7.25 9.22
C GLY A 87 -8.99 -6.17 8.80
N LEU A 88 -8.47 -5.00 8.43
CA LEU A 88 -9.26 -3.87 7.96
C LEU A 88 -9.13 -3.72 6.44
N GLY A 89 -10.23 -3.37 5.80
CA GLY A 89 -10.33 -3.26 4.34
C GLY A 89 -10.46 -4.62 3.65
N ASN A 90 -10.69 -4.58 2.33
CA ASN A 90 -10.95 -5.76 1.49
C ASN A 90 -9.68 -6.43 0.93
N GLY A 91 -8.67 -5.66 0.53
CA GLY A 91 -7.49 -6.15 -0.19
C GLY A 91 -7.68 -6.38 -1.68
N TYR A 92 -6.58 -6.74 -2.36
CA TYR A 92 -6.57 -7.06 -3.80
C TYR A 92 -7.13 -8.45 -4.06
N ASP A 93 -7.96 -8.58 -5.09
CA ASP A 93 -8.45 -9.86 -5.60
C ASP A 93 -7.43 -10.45 -6.59
N LEU A 94 -6.67 -11.44 -6.14
CA LEU A 94 -5.61 -12.10 -6.90
C LEU A 94 -6.14 -12.91 -8.09
N SER A 95 -7.42 -13.32 -8.07
CA SER A 95 -8.03 -14.11 -9.14
C SER A 95 -8.20 -13.30 -10.43
N LEU A 96 -8.28 -11.96 -10.33
CA LEU A 96 -8.48 -11.07 -11.47
C LEU A 96 -7.19 -10.73 -12.22
N THR A 97 -6.02 -11.03 -11.66
CA THR A 97 -4.74 -10.47 -12.14
C THR A 97 -4.17 -11.12 -13.41
N GLY A 98 -4.72 -12.29 -13.81
CA GLY A 98 -4.19 -13.06 -14.95
C GLY A 98 -2.78 -13.59 -14.69
N SER A 99 -2.01 -13.89 -15.76
CA SER A 99 -0.68 -14.52 -15.67
C SER A 99 0.49 -13.53 -15.59
N ALA A 100 0.31 -12.30 -16.07
CA ALA A 100 1.36 -11.27 -16.16
C ALA A 100 0.87 -9.92 -15.60
N PRO A 101 0.62 -9.80 -14.29
CA PRO A 101 0.16 -8.56 -13.68
C PRO A 101 1.25 -7.49 -13.65
N LEU A 102 0.82 -6.21 -13.74
CA LEU A 102 1.63 -5.02 -13.54
C LEU A 102 1.26 -4.38 -12.19
N LEU A 103 2.22 -4.26 -11.29
CA LEU A 103 2.06 -3.57 -10.01
C LEU A 103 2.65 -2.17 -10.11
N ILE A 104 1.94 -1.17 -9.64
CA ILE A 104 2.34 0.24 -9.72
C ILE A 104 2.25 0.85 -8.33
N GLY A 105 3.38 1.21 -7.75
CA GLY A 105 3.47 1.87 -6.44
C GLY A 105 4.05 3.27 -6.56
N GLY A 106 3.39 4.27 -5.96
CA GLY A 106 3.89 5.64 -5.90
C GLY A 106 4.14 6.10 -4.46
N GLY A 107 5.39 6.44 -4.12
CA GLY A 107 5.75 6.90 -2.78
C GLY A 107 5.25 5.97 -1.67
N ALA A 108 4.37 6.46 -0.79
CA ALA A 108 3.77 5.66 0.30
C ALA A 108 2.87 4.51 -0.19
N GLY A 109 2.54 4.45 -1.49
CA GLY A 109 1.81 3.33 -2.10
C GLY A 109 2.69 2.15 -2.53
N VAL A 110 4.02 2.27 -2.45
CA VAL A 110 4.96 1.19 -2.76
C VAL A 110 4.85 0.01 -1.78
N PRO A 111 4.80 0.22 -0.45
CA PRO A 111 4.79 -0.87 0.53
C PRO A 111 3.67 -1.91 0.33
N PRO A 112 2.39 -1.54 0.12
CA PRO A 112 1.33 -2.55 -0.06
C PRO A 112 1.50 -3.40 -1.33
N MET A 113 2.30 -2.95 -2.31
CA MET A 113 2.62 -3.74 -3.50
C MET A 113 3.59 -4.89 -3.18
N TYR A 114 4.34 -4.85 -2.07
CA TYR A 114 5.33 -5.86 -1.73
C TYR A 114 4.67 -7.21 -1.40
N ALA A 115 3.74 -7.24 -0.44
CA ALA A 115 3.01 -8.46 -0.13
C ALA A 115 2.17 -8.96 -1.32
N LEU A 116 1.64 -8.05 -2.14
CA LEU A 116 0.93 -8.41 -3.36
C LEU A 116 1.85 -9.12 -4.36
N ALA A 117 3.05 -8.57 -4.59
CA ALA A 117 4.05 -9.20 -5.47
C ALA A 117 4.42 -10.61 -4.99
N LYS A 118 4.71 -10.75 -3.69
CA LYS A 118 5.05 -12.02 -3.04
C LYS A 118 3.96 -13.07 -3.28
N LYS A 119 2.69 -12.72 -3.02
CA LYS A 119 1.57 -13.63 -3.20
C LYS A 119 1.32 -14.00 -4.66
N LEU A 120 1.54 -13.09 -5.61
CA LEU A 120 1.40 -13.37 -7.05
C LEU A 120 2.53 -14.26 -7.57
N LEU A 121 3.77 -14.06 -7.11
CA LEU A 121 4.91 -14.93 -7.44
C LEU A 121 4.74 -16.34 -6.86
N GLU A 122 4.21 -16.49 -5.63
CA GLU A 122 3.84 -17.78 -5.04
C GLU A 122 2.82 -18.55 -5.91
N GLN A 123 1.98 -17.83 -6.69
CA GLN A 123 1.04 -18.41 -7.68
C GLN A 123 1.68 -18.67 -9.05
N GLY A 124 2.99 -18.49 -9.21
CA GLY A 124 3.70 -18.70 -10.47
C GLY A 124 3.46 -17.63 -11.54
N LYS A 125 2.99 -16.42 -11.15
CA LYS A 125 2.72 -15.33 -12.09
C LYS A 125 3.98 -14.55 -12.43
N SER A 126 4.05 -14.00 -13.65
CA SER A 126 5.14 -13.13 -14.11
C SER A 126 4.88 -11.68 -13.69
N VAL A 127 5.42 -11.26 -12.54
CA VAL A 127 5.14 -9.96 -11.93
C VAL A 127 6.09 -8.89 -12.45
N ARG A 128 5.54 -7.81 -13.00
CA ARG A 128 6.26 -6.57 -13.29
C ARG A 128 5.87 -5.50 -12.26
N VAL A 129 6.84 -4.68 -11.86
CA VAL A 129 6.63 -3.63 -10.85
C VAL A 129 7.18 -2.30 -11.36
N ILE A 130 6.39 -1.24 -11.25
CA ILE A 130 6.82 0.15 -11.46
C ILE A 130 6.77 0.87 -10.12
N LEU A 131 7.90 1.45 -9.72
CA LEU A 131 8.06 2.24 -8.50
C LEU A 131 8.25 3.70 -8.87
N GLY A 132 7.31 4.58 -8.48
CA GLY A 132 7.33 6.00 -8.78
C GLY A 132 7.71 6.85 -7.58
N PHE A 133 8.67 7.78 -7.79
CA PHE A 133 9.16 8.73 -6.78
C PHE A 133 9.41 10.09 -7.40
N ASN A 134 9.66 11.13 -6.59
CA ASN A 134 10.03 12.43 -7.12
C ASN A 134 11.52 12.47 -7.47
N THR A 135 12.38 11.95 -6.59
CA THR A 135 13.84 11.98 -6.72
C THR A 135 14.46 10.64 -6.31
N ARG A 136 15.75 10.44 -6.62
CA ARG A 136 16.54 9.27 -6.26
C ARG A 136 16.58 9.03 -4.73
N GLU A 137 16.65 10.10 -3.95
CA GLU A 137 16.75 10.04 -2.48
C GLU A 137 15.49 9.49 -1.82
N GLU A 138 14.35 9.58 -2.53
CA GLU A 138 13.08 9.01 -2.07
C GLU A 138 12.94 7.52 -2.40
N VAL A 139 13.83 6.93 -3.21
CA VAL A 139 13.69 5.54 -3.67
C VAL A 139 13.97 4.57 -2.52
N PHE A 140 13.03 3.66 -2.29
CA PHE A 140 13.14 2.55 -1.34
C PHE A 140 12.46 1.29 -1.90
N PHE A 141 12.76 0.13 -1.36
CA PHE A 141 12.21 -1.18 -1.72
C PHE A 141 12.57 -1.68 -3.13
N LEU A 142 13.46 -1.02 -3.87
CA LEU A 142 13.92 -1.51 -5.18
C LEU A 142 14.59 -2.88 -5.07
N ARG A 143 15.52 -3.04 -4.12
CA ARG A 143 16.24 -4.30 -3.91
C ARG A 143 15.30 -5.40 -3.44
N GLU A 144 14.41 -5.09 -2.51
CA GLU A 144 13.45 -6.03 -1.95
C GLU A 144 12.56 -6.66 -3.04
N PHE A 145 12.05 -5.86 -3.99
CA PHE A 145 11.29 -6.39 -5.12
C PHE A 145 12.15 -7.19 -6.10
N GLN A 146 13.41 -6.79 -6.34
CA GLN A 146 14.34 -7.53 -7.19
C GLN A 146 14.69 -8.89 -6.58
N GLU A 147 14.92 -8.94 -5.27
CA GLU A 147 15.21 -10.17 -4.50
C GLU A 147 14.02 -11.13 -4.49
N LEU A 148 12.78 -10.63 -4.57
CA LEU A 148 11.59 -11.45 -4.79
C LEU A 148 11.55 -12.08 -6.20
N GLY A 149 12.35 -11.58 -7.16
CA GLY A 149 12.33 -12.04 -8.56
C GLY A 149 11.41 -11.22 -9.47
N CYS A 150 10.97 -10.04 -9.06
CA CYS A 150 10.18 -9.14 -9.90
C CYS A 150 11.05 -8.43 -10.95
N ARG A 151 10.50 -8.20 -12.15
CA ARG A 151 11.06 -7.20 -13.08
C ARG A 151 10.64 -5.81 -12.62
N VAL A 152 11.60 -5.02 -12.11
CA VAL A 152 11.34 -3.71 -11.52
C VAL A 152 11.81 -2.58 -12.43
N THR A 153 10.95 -1.59 -12.63
CA THR A 153 11.29 -0.30 -13.25
C THR A 153 11.07 0.82 -12.24
N VAL A 154 12.05 1.69 -12.07
CA VAL A 154 11.93 2.90 -11.24
C VAL A 154 11.68 4.09 -12.15
N THR A 155 10.78 4.98 -11.75
CA THR A 155 10.60 6.30 -12.37
C THR A 155 10.88 7.38 -11.32
N THR A 156 11.59 8.44 -11.72
CA THR A 156 11.73 9.65 -10.91
C THR A 156 11.33 10.87 -11.72
N VAL A 157 10.56 11.76 -11.11
CA VAL A 157 10.03 12.95 -11.80
C VAL A 157 11.16 13.81 -12.34
N ASP A 158 12.23 13.98 -11.57
CA ASP A 158 13.41 14.77 -11.94
C ASP A 158 14.38 14.04 -12.89
N GLY A 159 14.24 12.71 -13.07
CA GLY A 159 15.12 11.88 -13.87
C GLY A 159 16.45 11.51 -13.19
N SER A 160 16.56 11.68 -11.90
CA SER A 160 17.78 11.37 -11.12
C SER A 160 18.04 9.86 -10.99
N MET A 161 17.00 9.01 -11.23
CA MET A 161 17.12 7.55 -11.26
C MET A 161 16.05 6.91 -12.14
N GLY A 162 16.43 5.90 -12.92
CA GLY A 162 15.53 5.13 -13.78
C GLY A 162 14.96 5.93 -14.94
N VAL A 163 13.67 5.76 -15.24
CA VAL A 163 12.97 6.49 -16.30
C VAL A 163 12.58 7.87 -15.76
N LYS A 164 12.90 8.92 -16.50
CA LYS A 164 12.47 10.29 -16.16
C LYS A 164 10.98 10.45 -16.42
N GLY A 165 10.25 10.94 -15.43
CA GLY A 165 8.83 11.21 -15.53
C GLY A 165 7.98 10.46 -14.50
N PHE A 166 6.73 10.19 -14.85
CA PHE A 166 5.76 9.54 -14.01
C PHE A 166 5.69 8.03 -14.27
N VAL A 167 4.98 7.29 -13.42
CA VAL A 167 4.81 5.84 -13.58
C VAL A 167 4.18 5.44 -14.92
N THR A 168 3.37 6.31 -15.50
CA THR A 168 2.74 6.13 -16.82
C THR A 168 3.74 6.11 -17.97
N ASP A 169 4.89 6.78 -17.83
CA ASP A 169 5.96 6.82 -18.84
C ASP A 169 6.72 5.49 -18.92
N ALA A 170 6.59 4.64 -17.90
CA ALA A 170 7.17 3.30 -17.83
C ALA A 170 6.13 2.17 -18.07
N MET A 171 4.88 2.49 -18.37
CA MET A 171 3.81 1.51 -18.62
C MET A 171 3.93 0.90 -20.02
N GLU A 172 4.76 -0.14 -20.15
CA GLU A 172 4.86 -0.91 -21.39
C GLU A 172 3.67 -1.89 -21.52
N PRO A 173 3.16 -2.14 -22.75
CA PRO A 173 2.09 -3.11 -23.00
C PRO A 173 2.47 -4.55 -22.62
N GLY A 174 1.52 -5.48 -22.72
CA GLY A 174 1.74 -6.91 -22.47
C GLY A 174 1.52 -7.34 -21.01
N TYR A 175 0.90 -6.51 -20.16
CA TYR A 175 0.36 -6.95 -18.87
C TYR A 175 -1.11 -7.37 -19.01
N THR A 176 -1.53 -8.33 -18.18
CA THR A 176 -2.90 -8.88 -18.20
C THR A 176 -3.87 -8.09 -17.34
N HIS A 177 -3.36 -7.43 -16.31
CA HIS A 177 -4.12 -6.67 -15.33
C HIS A 177 -3.16 -5.71 -14.59
N PHE A 178 -3.64 -4.58 -14.09
CA PHE A 178 -2.81 -3.74 -13.24
C PHE A 178 -3.36 -3.65 -11.82
N CYS A 179 -2.45 -3.50 -10.84
CA CYS A 179 -2.76 -3.16 -9.46
C CYS A 179 -1.95 -1.91 -9.09
N ALA A 180 -2.62 -0.87 -8.61
CA ALA A 180 -1.97 0.40 -8.32
C ALA A 180 -2.27 0.89 -6.89
N CYS A 181 -1.28 1.52 -6.26
CA CYS A 181 -1.43 2.24 -5.00
C CYS A 181 -0.52 3.47 -4.99
N GLY A 182 -1.05 4.62 -4.57
CA GLY A 182 -0.31 5.88 -4.54
C GLY A 182 -1.23 7.09 -4.51
N PRO A 183 -0.68 8.29 -4.73
CA PRO A 183 -1.44 9.53 -4.74
C PRO A 183 -2.58 9.51 -5.78
N GLU A 184 -3.71 10.13 -5.46
CA GLU A 184 -4.88 10.17 -6.33
C GLU A 184 -4.58 10.67 -7.77
N PRO A 185 -3.76 11.73 -7.99
CA PRO A 185 -3.38 12.13 -9.35
C PRO A 185 -2.66 11.03 -10.14
N MET A 186 -1.80 10.23 -9.47
CA MET A 186 -1.14 9.07 -10.08
C MET A 186 -2.16 7.99 -10.45
N LEU A 187 -3.07 7.65 -9.54
CA LEU A 187 -4.11 6.65 -9.80
C LEU A 187 -4.99 7.04 -10.98
N ARG A 188 -5.36 8.33 -11.07
CA ARG A 188 -6.12 8.87 -12.20
C ARG A 188 -5.34 8.77 -13.51
N ALA A 189 -4.05 9.10 -13.53
CA ALA A 189 -3.20 8.97 -14.72
C ALA A 189 -3.07 7.51 -15.16
N VAL A 190 -2.84 6.57 -14.23
CA VAL A 190 -2.79 5.13 -14.48
C VAL A 190 -4.13 4.62 -15.03
N HIS A 191 -5.25 5.05 -14.45
CA HIS A 191 -6.59 4.72 -14.93
C HIS A 191 -6.77 5.09 -16.40
N CYS A 192 -6.39 6.32 -16.78
CA CYS A 192 -6.52 6.81 -18.15
C CYS A 192 -5.55 6.12 -19.14
N ALA A 193 -4.32 5.85 -18.71
CA ALA A 193 -3.29 5.26 -19.56
C ALA A 193 -3.47 3.74 -19.75
N SER A 194 -4.12 3.05 -18.81
CA SER A 194 -4.23 1.60 -18.84
C SER A 194 -5.24 1.09 -19.86
N GLN A 195 -4.84 0.06 -20.63
CA GLN A 195 -5.67 -0.59 -21.64
C GLN A 195 -6.37 -1.87 -21.12
N THR A 196 -6.07 -2.29 -19.90
CA THR A 196 -6.64 -3.48 -19.26
C THR A 196 -7.56 -3.10 -18.10
N SER A 197 -8.31 -4.04 -17.59
CA SER A 197 -8.92 -3.98 -16.26
C SER A 197 -7.84 -3.83 -15.20
N GLY A 198 -8.23 -3.32 -14.03
CA GLY A 198 -7.30 -3.11 -12.93
C GLY A 198 -7.96 -2.92 -11.58
N GLN A 199 -7.13 -2.89 -10.57
CA GLN A 199 -7.52 -2.63 -9.19
C GLN A 199 -6.66 -1.50 -8.63
N MET A 200 -7.28 -0.56 -7.94
CA MET A 200 -6.61 0.60 -7.36
C MET A 200 -6.93 0.74 -5.88
N SER A 201 -5.91 0.94 -5.06
CA SER A 201 -6.05 1.18 -3.62
C SER A 201 -6.11 2.67 -3.36
N PHE A 202 -7.21 3.12 -2.77
CA PHE A 202 -7.49 4.52 -2.47
C PHE A 202 -7.20 4.85 -1.01
N GLU A 203 -6.75 6.07 -0.79
CA GLU A 203 -6.56 6.65 0.53
C GLU A 203 -7.64 7.70 0.80
N GLN A 204 -8.20 7.69 2.01
CA GLN A 204 -9.11 8.73 2.49
C GLN A 204 -8.86 8.99 3.98
N ARG A 205 -9.23 10.19 4.43
CA ARG A 205 -9.21 10.48 5.86
C ARG A 205 -10.19 9.58 6.59
N MET A 206 -9.67 8.82 7.55
CA MET A 206 -10.45 7.85 8.32
C MET A 206 -10.68 8.35 9.75
N GLY A 207 -11.93 8.31 10.20
CA GLY A 207 -12.27 8.46 11.60
C GLY A 207 -12.15 7.11 12.31
N CYS A 208 -13.12 6.21 12.15
CA CYS A 208 -13.13 4.92 12.83
C CYS A 208 -12.20 3.86 12.21
N GLY A 209 -12.07 3.82 10.87
CA GLY A 209 -11.27 2.83 10.14
C GLY A 209 -11.93 1.45 9.96
N PHE A 210 -13.17 1.25 10.41
CA PHE A 210 -13.90 -0.04 10.32
C PHE A 210 -15.34 0.07 9.82
N GLY A 211 -15.71 1.23 9.25
CA GLY A 211 -17.00 1.41 8.55
C GLY A 211 -18.16 1.93 9.37
N ALA A 212 -17.97 2.35 10.64
CA ALA A 212 -19.07 2.85 11.48
C ALA A 212 -19.42 4.33 11.24
N CYS A 213 -18.40 5.20 11.06
CA CYS A 213 -18.60 6.66 11.03
C CYS A 213 -18.97 7.23 9.65
N MET A 214 -18.86 6.46 8.59
CA MET A 214 -19.10 6.87 7.19
C MET A 214 -18.18 8.00 6.66
N GLY A 215 -17.20 8.47 7.45
CA GLY A 215 -16.37 9.64 7.13
C GLY A 215 -15.42 9.46 5.93
N CYS A 216 -15.08 8.20 5.56
CA CYS A 216 -14.26 7.89 4.40
C CYS A 216 -15.07 7.43 3.18
N SER A 217 -16.35 7.81 3.10
CA SER A 217 -17.21 7.44 1.97
C SER A 217 -16.81 8.20 0.71
N CYS A 218 -16.66 7.47 -0.39
CA CYS A 218 -16.48 8.03 -1.73
C CYS A 218 -17.61 7.56 -2.65
N LYS A 219 -17.90 8.37 -3.67
CA LYS A 219 -18.89 8.03 -4.70
C LYS A 219 -18.22 7.18 -5.77
N THR A 220 -18.89 6.09 -6.16
CA THR A 220 -18.48 5.22 -7.26
C THR A 220 -19.64 5.05 -8.24
N LEU A 221 -19.42 4.42 -9.38
CA LEU A 221 -20.47 4.07 -10.33
C LEU A 221 -21.52 3.11 -9.76
N THR A 222 -21.15 2.34 -8.73
CA THR A 222 -22.03 1.37 -8.06
C THR A 222 -22.63 1.88 -6.75
N GLY A 223 -22.48 3.18 -6.45
CA GLY A 223 -23.00 3.82 -5.24
C GLY A 223 -21.89 4.34 -4.32
N TYR A 224 -22.23 4.65 -3.07
CA TYR A 224 -21.27 5.10 -2.07
C TYR A 224 -20.56 3.91 -1.41
N LYS A 225 -19.23 3.97 -1.35
CA LYS A 225 -18.38 2.96 -0.69
C LYS A 225 -17.50 3.62 0.37
N ARG A 226 -17.37 2.97 1.51
CA ARG A 226 -16.44 3.39 2.58
C ARG A 226 -15.07 2.79 2.29
N ILE A 227 -14.07 3.62 2.12
CA ILE A 227 -12.68 3.16 1.85
C ILE A 227 -12.20 2.18 2.91
N CYS A 228 -12.55 2.37 4.18
CA CYS A 228 -12.11 1.51 5.26
C CYS A 228 -12.82 0.14 5.35
N LYS A 229 -13.93 -0.07 4.60
CA LYS A 229 -14.72 -1.31 4.70
C LYS A 229 -14.95 -1.99 3.35
N GLU A 230 -15.55 -1.29 2.38
CA GLU A 230 -15.75 -1.78 1.02
C GLU A 230 -14.51 -1.62 0.13
N GLY A 231 -13.55 -0.75 0.55
CA GLY A 231 -12.21 -0.58 0.00
C GLY A 231 -11.13 -1.13 0.96
N PRO A 232 -9.88 -0.65 0.87
CA PRO A 232 -9.40 0.46 0.04
C PRO A 232 -9.28 0.11 -1.45
N VAL A 233 -9.28 -1.16 -1.81
CA VAL A 233 -9.10 -1.63 -3.19
C VAL A 233 -10.43 -1.63 -3.92
N MET A 234 -10.47 -0.94 -5.07
CA MET A 234 -11.62 -0.88 -5.96
C MET A 234 -11.22 -1.24 -7.38
N LYS A 235 -12.17 -1.81 -8.13
CA LYS A 235 -11.95 -2.11 -9.55
C LYS A 235 -11.94 -0.82 -10.37
N LYS A 236 -11.11 -0.78 -11.42
CA LYS A 236 -11.02 0.34 -12.36
C LYS A 236 -12.41 0.79 -12.85
N GLU A 237 -13.25 -0.17 -13.19
CA GLU A 237 -14.57 0.01 -13.78
C GLU A 237 -15.60 0.61 -12.80
N GLU A 238 -15.29 0.66 -11.50
CA GLU A 238 -16.19 1.24 -10.49
C GLU A 238 -15.89 2.71 -10.19
N ILE A 239 -14.73 3.21 -10.64
CA ILE A 239 -14.23 4.52 -10.25
C ILE A 239 -14.94 5.64 -11.00
N LEU A 240 -15.34 6.66 -10.27
CA LEU A 240 -15.86 7.92 -10.76
C LEU A 240 -14.81 9.02 -10.44
N TRP A 241 -14.20 9.58 -11.50
CA TRP A 241 -13.20 10.65 -11.38
C TRP A 241 -13.82 12.06 -11.44
#